data_f51ea5b2458f7d66c30056bc71b64562
#
_entry.id   f51ea5b2458f7d66c30056bc71b64562
#
_cell.length_a   1.000
_cell.length_b   1.000
_cell.length_c   1.000
_cell.angle_alpha   90.00
_cell.angle_beta   90.00
_cell.angle_gamma   90.00
#
_symmetry.space_group_name_H-M   'P 1'
#
loop_
_entity.id
_entity.type
_entity.pdbx_description
1 polymer ?
#
loop_
_entity_poly.entity_id
_entity_poly.type
_entity_poly.pdbx_seq_one_letter_code
_entity_poly.pdbx_strand_id
1 'polypeptide(L)'
;METPRPAPGLIVAPLTPFTADLRVDEPALRRQIDYVVADCGATMVVAAGVETQEYTYLSLEQRKALIRQTVELVDGRVPVMVGISHPSFKTAIELAHDAERLGAAAVQLLAPLRPFAGPPTQADLVAYFEAVARETKLPITLYLNPGPGADVSIPDTIALAKLPCVQLIKESSRDLARVSRLIVEIDRAGHARYFTTMQMLLASLELGGSGATMPPPGSEIARHVIDAFIAKDLERAAELQLQFALFPSKWMHRGLAPVMKAAMNLIGIPAGEPFPPYGSLTREETAALAALLRTTVLAHRFERTAAA
;
A
#
# COMPACT_ATOMS: atom_id res chain seq x y z
N MET A 1 -10.06 31.71 -5.68
CA MET A 1 -8.68 31.20 -5.61
C MET A 1 -8.77 29.74 -5.23
N GLU A 2 -8.29 28.83 -6.08
CA GLU A 2 -8.20 27.41 -5.70
C GLU A 2 -7.25 27.27 -4.51
N THR A 3 -7.68 26.58 -3.48
CA THR A 3 -6.82 26.23 -2.35
C THR A 3 -5.63 25.41 -2.88
N PRO A 4 -4.37 25.75 -2.55
CA PRO A 4 -3.23 24.98 -3.01
C PRO A 4 -3.40 23.51 -2.64
N ARG A 5 -3.23 22.61 -3.60
CA ARG A 5 -3.28 21.17 -3.34
C ARG A 5 -2.15 20.77 -2.41
N PRO A 6 -2.41 19.88 -1.46
CA PRO A 6 -1.35 19.30 -0.65
C PRO A 6 -0.29 18.63 -1.53
N ALA A 7 0.95 18.61 -1.09
CA ALA A 7 2.00 17.85 -1.75
C ALA A 7 1.60 16.36 -1.90
N PRO A 8 2.08 15.69 -2.97
CA PRO A 8 1.80 14.26 -3.17
C PRO A 8 2.26 13.43 -1.97
N GLY A 9 1.38 12.55 -1.49
CA GLY A 9 1.66 11.65 -0.38
C GLY A 9 2.25 10.32 -0.85
N LEU A 10 3.08 9.74 -0.01
CA LEU A 10 3.58 8.37 -0.15
C LEU A 10 3.13 7.56 1.06
N ILE A 11 2.12 6.71 0.87
CA ILE A 11 1.60 5.82 1.90
C ILE A 11 2.31 4.48 1.76
N VAL A 12 2.96 3.99 2.82
CA VAL A 12 3.77 2.78 2.75
C VAL A 12 3.21 1.71 3.66
N ALA A 13 2.96 0.53 3.08
CA ALA A 13 2.57 -0.67 3.81
C ALA A 13 3.80 -1.57 4.01
N PRO A 14 4.42 -1.62 5.21
CA PRO A 14 5.49 -2.55 5.51
C PRO A 14 5.07 -3.99 5.24
N LEU A 15 6.03 -4.83 4.89
CA LEU A 15 5.82 -6.28 4.83
C LEU A 15 5.69 -6.84 6.24
N THR A 16 5.06 -8.00 6.38
CA THR A 16 5.05 -8.71 7.66
C THR A 16 6.20 -9.71 7.69
N PRO A 17 7.30 -9.45 8.40
CA PRO A 17 8.37 -10.41 8.54
C PRO A 17 7.94 -11.54 9.48
N PHE A 18 8.23 -12.78 9.08
CA PHE A 18 7.92 -13.95 9.88
C PHE A 18 9.20 -14.66 10.33
N THR A 19 9.21 -15.13 11.58
CA THR A 19 10.23 -16.03 12.12
C THR A 19 10.05 -17.44 11.53
N ALA A 20 11.01 -18.35 11.79
CA ALA A 20 10.94 -19.73 11.32
C ALA A 20 9.72 -20.50 11.89
N ASP A 21 9.23 -20.11 13.05
CA ASP A 21 8.01 -20.65 13.68
C ASP A 21 6.74 -19.84 13.35
N LEU A 22 6.80 -19.05 12.27
CA LEU A 22 5.68 -18.31 11.67
C LEU A 22 5.02 -17.26 12.59
N ARG A 23 5.78 -16.76 13.56
CA ARG A 23 5.38 -15.58 14.34
C ARG A 23 5.90 -14.32 13.68
N VAL A 24 5.28 -13.18 13.97
CA VAL A 24 5.81 -11.87 13.52
C VAL A 24 7.18 -11.63 14.16
N ASP A 25 8.18 -11.33 13.34
CA ASP A 25 9.53 -10.95 13.76
C ASP A 25 9.56 -9.45 14.08
N GLU A 26 9.38 -9.10 15.35
CA GLU A 26 9.35 -7.71 15.78
C GLU A 26 10.66 -6.94 15.52
N PRO A 27 11.86 -7.50 15.78
CA PRO A 27 13.12 -6.83 15.40
C PRO A 27 13.24 -6.52 13.92
N ALA A 28 12.78 -7.43 13.05
CA ALA A 28 12.77 -7.21 11.60
C ALA A 28 11.70 -6.16 11.22
N LEU A 29 10.52 -6.20 11.84
CA LEU A 29 9.46 -5.20 11.63
C LEU A 29 9.94 -3.80 12.01
N ARG A 30 10.62 -3.65 13.14
CA ARG A 30 11.23 -2.37 13.58
C ARG A 30 12.15 -1.80 12.51
N ARG A 31 13.07 -2.62 11.98
CA ARG A 31 13.98 -2.16 10.92
C ARG A 31 13.25 -1.76 9.64
N GLN A 32 12.16 -2.46 9.29
CA GLN A 32 11.32 -2.04 8.16
C GLN A 32 10.59 -0.72 8.42
N ILE A 33 10.04 -0.52 9.62
CA ILE A 33 9.39 0.74 9.99
C ILE A 33 10.39 1.89 9.94
N ASP A 34 11.59 1.72 10.49
CA ASP A 34 12.64 2.74 10.44
C ASP A 34 13.00 3.08 8.98
N TYR A 35 13.18 2.06 8.14
CA TYR A 35 13.46 2.23 6.71
C TYR A 35 12.33 2.98 5.97
N VAL A 36 11.07 2.62 6.17
CA VAL A 36 9.97 3.26 5.43
C VAL A 36 9.73 4.69 5.89
N VAL A 37 9.99 4.99 7.15
CA VAL A 37 9.84 6.35 7.70
C VAL A 37 11.03 7.23 7.30
N ALA A 38 12.26 6.77 7.55
CA ALA A 38 13.46 7.59 7.39
C ALA A 38 13.96 7.64 5.93
N ASP A 39 14.07 6.47 5.28
CA ASP A 39 14.68 6.38 3.93
C ASP A 39 13.65 6.52 2.82
N CYS A 40 12.47 5.87 2.93
CA CYS A 40 11.42 6.03 1.93
C CYS A 40 10.63 7.34 2.08
N GLY A 41 10.73 8.04 3.21
CA GLY A 41 9.98 9.27 3.46
C GLY A 41 8.47 9.08 3.42
N ALA A 42 7.98 7.97 4.00
CA ALA A 42 6.55 7.71 4.09
C ALA A 42 5.82 8.89 4.76
N THR A 43 4.76 9.37 4.11
CA THR A 43 3.87 10.38 4.70
C THR A 43 2.81 9.76 5.59
N MET A 44 2.64 8.44 5.52
CA MET A 44 1.76 7.63 6.34
C MET A 44 2.21 6.16 6.25
N VAL A 45 2.15 5.42 7.36
CA VAL A 45 2.45 3.98 7.40
C VAL A 45 1.15 3.20 7.55
N VAL A 46 1.04 2.05 6.87
CA VAL A 46 -0.15 1.17 6.96
C VAL A 46 0.17 -0.04 7.84
N ALA A 47 -0.49 -0.17 8.96
CA ALA A 47 -0.43 -1.36 9.80
C ALA A 47 -1.38 -2.44 9.26
N ALA A 48 -0.89 -3.67 9.07
CA ALA A 48 -1.66 -4.79 8.48
C ALA A 48 -2.29 -4.43 7.12
N GLY A 49 -1.49 -3.82 6.22
CA GLY A 49 -1.94 -3.29 4.93
C GLY A 49 -2.45 -4.34 3.97
N VAL A 50 -3.38 -3.91 3.11
CA VAL A 50 -3.99 -4.76 2.07
C VAL A 50 -3.01 -5.05 0.93
N GLU A 51 -1.98 -4.23 0.75
CA GLU A 51 -1.04 -4.26 -0.38
C GLU A 51 -0.40 -5.64 -0.58
N THR A 52 -0.02 -6.30 0.50
CA THR A 52 0.58 -7.64 0.48
C THR A 52 -0.37 -8.74 0.98
N GLN A 53 -1.47 -8.34 1.64
CA GLN A 53 -2.48 -9.22 2.24
C GLN A 53 -1.94 -10.24 3.27
N GLU A 54 -0.74 -10.04 3.79
CA GLU A 54 -0.10 -10.99 4.72
C GLU A 54 -0.86 -11.14 6.05
N TYR A 55 -1.71 -10.15 6.39
CA TYR A 55 -2.61 -10.24 7.54
C TYR A 55 -3.62 -11.40 7.44
N THR A 56 -3.88 -11.92 6.23
CA THR A 56 -4.79 -13.06 6.02
C THR A 56 -4.24 -14.37 6.54
N TYR A 57 -2.94 -14.46 6.79
CA TYR A 57 -2.27 -15.64 7.38
C TYR A 57 -2.30 -15.64 8.91
N LEU A 58 -2.72 -14.54 9.52
CA LEU A 58 -2.75 -14.34 10.96
C LEU A 58 -4.16 -14.61 11.52
N SER A 59 -4.22 -15.16 12.74
CA SER A 59 -5.46 -15.11 13.51
C SER A 59 -5.85 -13.66 13.81
N LEU A 60 -7.10 -13.42 14.18
CA LEU A 60 -7.54 -12.07 14.52
C LEU A 60 -6.69 -11.44 15.64
N GLU A 61 -6.37 -12.23 16.68
CA GLU A 61 -5.53 -11.75 17.78
C GLU A 61 -4.08 -11.44 17.35
N GLN A 62 -3.51 -12.28 16.48
CA GLN A 62 -2.19 -12.01 15.91
C GLN A 62 -2.21 -10.75 15.03
N ARG A 63 -3.29 -10.55 14.25
CA ARG A 63 -3.46 -9.33 13.44
C ARG A 63 -3.58 -8.08 14.32
N LYS A 64 -4.34 -8.13 15.41
CA LYS A 64 -4.43 -7.04 16.39
C LYS A 64 -3.07 -6.76 17.05
N ALA A 65 -2.30 -7.80 17.36
CA ALA A 65 -0.95 -7.66 17.89
C ALA A 65 -0.02 -6.98 16.88
N LEU A 66 -0.03 -7.39 15.59
CA LEU A 66 0.73 -6.73 14.52
C LEU A 66 0.35 -5.25 14.37
N ILE A 67 -0.94 -4.92 14.41
CA ILE A 67 -1.42 -3.55 14.34
C ILE A 67 -0.84 -2.73 15.49
N ARG A 68 -0.96 -3.21 16.73
CA ARG A 68 -0.43 -2.53 17.92
C ARG A 68 1.07 -2.33 17.82
N GLN A 69 1.83 -3.39 17.52
CA GLN A 69 3.28 -3.32 17.35
C GLN A 69 3.68 -2.30 16.28
N THR A 70 2.97 -2.27 15.15
CA THR A 70 3.27 -1.28 14.10
C THR A 70 3.05 0.14 14.57
N VAL A 71 1.93 0.43 15.26
CA VAL A 71 1.65 1.77 15.82
C VAL A 71 2.71 2.16 16.84
N GLU A 72 3.05 1.28 17.77
CA GLU A 72 4.10 1.50 18.79
C GLU A 72 5.47 1.75 18.14
N LEU A 73 5.83 0.99 17.11
CA LEU A 73 7.10 1.13 16.41
C LEU A 73 7.19 2.40 15.56
N VAL A 74 6.07 2.87 15.00
CA VAL A 74 6.03 4.16 14.30
C VAL A 74 6.22 5.33 15.29
N ASP A 75 5.75 5.17 16.53
CA ASP A 75 5.98 6.12 17.66
C ASP A 75 5.67 7.57 17.30
N GLY A 76 4.54 7.80 16.65
CA GLY A 76 4.08 9.14 16.27
C GLY A 76 4.93 9.87 15.23
N ARG A 77 5.99 9.26 14.67
CA ARG A 77 6.86 9.88 13.65
C ARG A 77 6.09 10.28 12.38
N VAL A 78 5.10 9.50 12.02
CA VAL A 78 4.16 9.77 10.92
C VAL A 78 2.78 9.23 11.30
N PRO A 79 1.68 9.69 10.66
CA PRO A 79 0.35 9.10 10.85
C PRO A 79 0.34 7.60 10.51
N VAL A 80 -0.46 6.82 11.25
CA VAL A 80 -0.68 5.40 10.95
C VAL A 80 -2.11 5.19 10.45
N MET A 81 -2.23 4.48 9.33
CA MET A 81 -3.47 3.92 8.81
C MET A 81 -3.55 2.45 9.22
N VAL A 82 -4.70 1.96 9.62
CA VAL A 82 -4.88 0.55 10.00
C VAL A 82 -5.70 -0.19 8.95
N GLY A 83 -5.15 -1.29 8.43
CA GLY A 83 -5.89 -2.19 7.57
C GLY A 83 -6.92 -2.99 8.36
N ILE A 84 -8.20 -2.79 8.06
CA ILE A 84 -9.32 -3.45 8.76
C ILE A 84 -10.12 -4.40 7.85
N SER A 85 -9.65 -4.63 6.64
CA SER A 85 -10.37 -5.41 5.61
C SER A 85 -10.70 -6.81 6.09
N HIS A 86 -11.99 -7.15 6.03
CA HIS A 86 -12.52 -8.48 6.35
C HIS A 86 -13.85 -8.69 5.63
N PRO A 87 -14.20 -9.93 5.16
CA PRO A 87 -15.51 -10.19 4.54
C PRO A 87 -16.71 -9.90 5.48
N SER A 88 -16.54 -10.11 6.78
CA SER A 88 -17.53 -9.74 7.80
C SER A 88 -17.32 -8.28 8.23
N PHE A 89 -18.33 -7.43 8.05
CA PHE A 89 -18.30 -6.07 8.55
C PHE A 89 -18.17 -6.00 10.08
N LYS A 90 -18.65 -7.00 10.82
CA LYS A 90 -18.50 -7.06 12.29
C LYS A 90 -17.03 -7.13 12.70
N THR A 91 -16.23 -7.96 12.03
CA THR A 91 -14.79 -8.03 12.29
C THR A 91 -14.07 -6.77 11.83
N ALA A 92 -14.50 -6.16 10.71
CA ALA A 92 -13.96 -4.87 10.28
C ALA A 92 -14.23 -3.76 11.33
N ILE A 93 -15.43 -3.72 11.90
CA ILE A 93 -15.79 -2.80 13.00
C ILE A 93 -14.94 -3.04 14.25
N GLU A 94 -14.74 -4.30 14.64
CA GLU A 94 -13.88 -4.65 15.78
C GLU A 94 -12.45 -4.13 15.59
N LEU A 95 -11.87 -4.29 14.40
CA LEU A 95 -10.56 -3.76 14.05
C LEU A 95 -10.55 -2.22 13.97
N ALA A 96 -11.65 -1.60 13.55
CA ALA A 96 -11.77 -0.13 13.53
C ALA A 96 -11.78 0.45 14.95
N HIS A 97 -12.48 -0.19 15.90
CA HIS A 97 -12.44 0.19 17.32
C HIS A 97 -11.03 0.04 17.92
N ASP A 98 -10.30 -1.04 17.55
CA ASP A 98 -8.89 -1.20 17.95
C ASP A 98 -8.02 -0.07 17.37
N ALA A 99 -8.22 0.28 16.09
CA ALA A 99 -7.52 1.38 15.43
C ALA A 99 -7.75 2.73 16.13
N GLU A 100 -8.99 3.04 16.50
CA GLU A 100 -9.33 4.25 17.26
C GLU A 100 -8.62 4.29 18.62
N ARG A 101 -8.65 3.18 19.38
CA ARG A 101 -7.98 3.10 20.69
C ARG A 101 -6.48 3.29 20.59
N LEU A 102 -5.88 2.91 19.48
CA LEU A 102 -4.45 3.07 19.22
C LEU A 102 -4.08 4.44 18.63
N GLY A 103 -5.06 5.33 18.40
CA GLY A 103 -4.82 6.66 17.87
C GLY A 103 -4.48 6.67 16.37
N ALA A 104 -4.97 5.72 15.60
CA ALA A 104 -4.80 5.71 14.15
C ALA A 104 -5.40 6.96 13.49
N ALA A 105 -4.81 7.40 12.38
CA ALA A 105 -5.28 8.54 11.61
C ALA A 105 -6.37 8.18 10.59
N ALA A 106 -6.42 6.92 10.15
CA ALA A 106 -7.37 6.42 9.16
C ALA A 106 -7.47 4.89 9.25
N VAL A 107 -8.48 4.32 8.59
CA VAL A 107 -8.58 2.89 8.34
C VAL A 107 -8.57 2.58 6.85
N GLN A 108 -8.02 1.42 6.46
CA GLN A 108 -7.99 0.94 5.08
C GLN A 108 -8.94 -0.25 4.95
N LEU A 109 -9.91 -0.13 4.06
CA LEU A 109 -10.97 -1.11 3.88
C LEU A 109 -11.09 -1.51 2.42
N LEU A 110 -10.77 -2.80 2.13
CA LEU A 110 -10.96 -3.40 0.83
C LEU A 110 -12.45 -3.53 0.54
N ALA A 111 -12.88 -3.19 -0.67
CA ALA A 111 -14.23 -3.48 -1.11
C ALA A 111 -14.50 -5.00 -1.00
N PRO A 112 -15.62 -5.44 -0.40
CA PRO A 112 -15.87 -6.84 -0.14
C PRO A 112 -16.06 -7.63 -1.44
N LEU A 113 -15.67 -8.90 -1.41
CA LEU A 113 -15.77 -9.85 -2.51
C LEU A 113 -16.86 -10.90 -2.22
N ARG A 114 -17.53 -11.35 -3.28
CA ARG A 114 -18.43 -12.52 -3.23
C ARG A 114 -17.90 -13.60 -4.17
N PRO A 115 -17.13 -14.58 -3.66
CA PRO A 115 -16.38 -15.50 -4.53
C PRO A 115 -17.25 -16.39 -5.42
N PHE A 116 -18.55 -16.64 -5.05
CA PHE A 116 -19.42 -17.57 -5.76
C PHE A 116 -20.74 -16.95 -6.27
N ALA A 117 -20.98 -15.66 -6.04
CA ALA A 117 -22.25 -15.01 -6.35
C ALA A 117 -22.14 -13.79 -7.28
N GLY A 118 -21.03 -13.68 -7.99
CA GLY A 118 -20.72 -12.49 -8.79
C GLY A 118 -20.33 -11.27 -7.93
N PRO A 119 -20.08 -10.11 -8.56
CA PRO A 119 -19.71 -8.91 -7.83
C PRO A 119 -20.84 -8.42 -6.92
N PRO A 120 -20.54 -7.77 -5.79
CA PRO A 120 -21.54 -7.04 -5.01
C PRO A 120 -22.22 -5.95 -5.85
N THR A 121 -23.47 -5.67 -5.58
CA THR A 121 -24.15 -4.52 -6.16
C THR A 121 -23.66 -3.22 -5.51
N GLN A 122 -23.89 -2.07 -6.16
CA GLN A 122 -23.60 -0.76 -5.57
C GLN A 122 -24.26 -0.60 -4.18
N ALA A 123 -25.52 -1.05 -4.03
CA ALA A 123 -26.23 -0.98 -2.76
C ALA A 123 -25.55 -1.83 -1.67
N ASP A 124 -25.08 -3.02 -2.00
CA ASP A 124 -24.34 -3.88 -1.06
C ASP A 124 -23.03 -3.20 -0.61
N LEU A 125 -22.30 -2.60 -1.57
CA LEU A 125 -21.05 -1.89 -1.30
C LEU A 125 -21.29 -0.69 -0.38
N VAL A 126 -22.27 0.16 -0.70
CA VAL A 126 -22.63 1.32 0.12
C VAL A 126 -23.03 0.88 1.53
N ALA A 127 -23.92 -0.13 1.66
CA ALA A 127 -24.34 -0.65 2.95
C ALA A 127 -23.16 -1.18 3.80
N TYR A 128 -22.17 -1.83 3.16
CA TYR A 128 -20.98 -2.33 3.85
C TYR A 128 -20.13 -1.18 4.42
N PHE A 129 -19.82 -0.17 3.60
CA PHE A 129 -19.00 0.98 4.05
C PHE A 129 -19.72 1.82 5.10
N GLU A 130 -21.02 2.06 4.93
CA GLU A 130 -21.83 2.77 5.91
C GLU A 130 -21.95 2.02 7.24
N ALA A 131 -22.07 0.68 7.20
CA ALA A 131 -22.13 -0.12 8.44
C ALA A 131 -20.85 0.06 9.27
N VAL A 132 -19.68 0.09 8.62
CA VAL A 132 -18.41 0.35 9.31
C VAL A 132 -18.32 1.80 9.77
N ALA A 133 -18.72 2.75 8.92
CA ALA A 133 -18.64 4.18 9.21
C ALA A 133 -19.51 4.65 10.38
N ARG A 134 -20.62 3.95 10.66
CA ARG A 134 -21.48 4.25 11.83
C ARG A 134 -20.79 3.96 13.17
N GLU A 135 -19.80 3.08 13.15
CA GLU A 135 -19.14 2.55 14.34
C GLU A 135 -17.73 3.11 14.55
N THR A 136 -17.25 3.96 13.65
CA THR A 136 -15.93 4.60 13.78
C THR A 136 -15.95 6.06 13.31
N LYS A 137 -15.15 6.88 13.94
CA LYS A 137 -14.91 8.29 13.54
C LYS A 137 -13.74 8.42 12.56
N LEU A 138 -12.99 7.35 12.37
CA LEU A 138 -11.81 7.38 11.51
C LEU A 138 -12.22 7.49 10.02
N PRO A 139 -11.55 8.32 9.23
CA PRO A 139 -11.76 8.35 7.80
C PRO A 139 -11.40 7.00 7.18
N ILE A 140 -12.21 6.57 6.22
CA ILE A 140 -12.00 5.30 5.51
C ILE A 140 -11.21 5.56 4.22
N THR A 141 -10.17 4.78 4.02
CA THR A 141 -9.53 4.61 2.72
C THR A 141 -10.20 3.44 2.00
N LEU A 142 -10.94 3.73 0.95
CA LEU A 142 -11.47 2.72 0.04
C LEU A 142 -10.30 2.08 -0.72
N TYR A 143 -10.10 0.78 -0.54
CA TYR A 143 -9.10 0.03 -1.29
C TYR A 143 -9.74 -0.77 -2.41
N LEU A 144 -9.21 -0.63 -3.63
CA LEU A 144 -9.60 -1.34 -4.83
C LEU A 144 -8.38 -2.01 -5.47
N ASN A 145 -8.58 -3.21 -5.97
CA ASN A 145 -7.56 -3.93 -6.72
C ASN A 145 -8.22 -4.63 -7.93
N PRO A 146 -8.44 -3.92 -9.04
CA PRO A 146 -9.03 -4.48 -10.25
C PRO A 146 -8.29 -5.72 -10.74
N GLY A 147 -9.03 -6.68 -11.27
CA GLY A 147 -8.55 -7.99 -11.65
C GLY A 147 -8.90 -9.05 -10.61
N PRO A 148 -7.93 -9.80 -10.05
CA PRO A 148 -8.21 -10.88 -9.10
C PRO A 148 -8.62 -10.42 -7.69
N GLY A 149 -8.69 -9.12 -7.46
CA GLY A 149 -9.07 -8.52 -6.17
C GLY A 149 -10.46 -7.89 -6.18
N ALA A 150 -10.60 -6.77 -5.49
CA ALA A 150 -11.86 -6.01 -5.42
C ALA A 150 -12.04 -5.15 -6.67
N ASP A 151 -12.58 -5.76 -7.72
CA ASP A 151 -12.86 -5.10 -8.99
C ASP A 151 -14.25 -4.45 -8.95
N VAL A 152 -14.26 -3.15 -8.67
CA VAL A 152 -15.47 -2.33 -8.60
C VAL A 152 -15.55 -1.47 -9.86
N SER A 153 -16.74 -1.36 -10.46
CA SER A 153 -16.95 -0.54 -11.65
C SER A 153 -16.60 0.95 -11.41
N ILE A 154 -16.28 1.68 -12.46
CA ILE A 154 -15.99 3.12 -12.32
C ILE A 154 -17.20 3.88 -11.71
N PRO A 155 -18.45 3.69 -12.17
CA PRO A 155 -19.61 4.35 -11.57
C PRO A 155 -19.78 4.02 -10.08
N ASP A 156 -19.59 2.76 -9.68
CA ASP A 156 -19.72 2.35 -8.28
C ASP A 156 -18.57 2.90 -7.43
N THR A 157 -17.34 2.94 -7.98
CA THR A 157 -16.20 3.57 -7.31
C THR A 157 -16.45 5.04 -7.02
N ILE A 158 -17.02 5.78 -8.00
CA ILE A 158 -17.38 7.19 -7.82
C ILE A 158 -18.49 7.35 -6.78
N ALA A 159 -19.49 6.45 -6.79
CA ALA A 159 -20.55 6.47 -5.80
C ALA A 159 -20.02 6.26 -4.37
N LEU A 160 -19.12 5.31 -4.19
CA LEU A 160 -18.45 5.05 -2.90
C LEU A 160 -17.58 6.24 -2.46
N ALA A 161 -16.84 6.85 -3.39
CA ALA A 161 -16.00 8.01 -3.09
C ALA A 161 -16.78 9.24 -2.61
N LYS A 162 -18.08 9.32 -2.95
CA LYS A 162 -18.97 10.41 -2.50
C LYS A 162 -19.51 10.20 -1.09
N LEU A 163 -19.31 9.03 -0.48
CA LEU A 163 -19.68 8.80 0.92
C LEU A 163 -18.80 9.67 1.83
N PRO A 164 -19.39 10.44 2.76
CA PRO A 164 -18.61 11.35 3.63
C PRO A 164 -17.51 10.67 4.45
N CYS A 165 -17.68 9.39 4.74
CA CYS A 165 -16.70 8.57 5.46
C CYS A 165 -15.49 8.19 4.60
N VAL A 166 -15.59 8.19 3.27
CA VAL A 166 -14.50 7.85 2.35
C VAL A 166 -13.73 9.11 2.01
N GLN A 167 -12.54 9.27 2.58
CA GLN A 167 -11.69 10.43 2.35
C GLN A 167 -10.46 10.15 1.49
N LEU A 168 -10.10 8.87 1.36
CA LEU A 168 -8.99 8.42 0.55
C LEU A 168 -9.41 7.22 -0.31
N ILE A 169 -8.80 7.10 -1.47
CA ILE A 169 -8.91 5.92 -2.32
C ILE A 169 -7.52 5.42 -2.62
N LYS A 170 -7.31 4.12 -2.43
CA LYS A 170 -6.17 3.38 -2.99
C LYS A 170 -6.66 2.49 -4.10
N GLU A 171 -6.11 2.67 -5.30
CA GLU A 171 -6.50 1.87 -6.46
C GLU A 171 -5.28 1.34 -7.21
N SER A 172 -5.30 0.04 -7.52
CA SER A 172 -4.16 -0.67 -8.11
C SER A 172 -4.26 -0.89 -9.62
N SER A 173 -5.18 -0.20 -10.31
CA SER A 173 -5.31 -0.30 -11.76
C SER A 173 -4.05 0.19 -12.48
N ARG A 174 -3.81 -0.42 -13.62
CA ARG A 174 -2.78 -0.02 -14.60
C ARG A 174 -3.43 0.43 -15.92
N ASP A 175 -4.74 0.61 -15.91
CA ASP A 175 -5.51 1.17 -17.03
C ASP A 175 -5.55 2.69 -16.90
N LEU A 176 -4.83 3.39 -17.77
CA LEU A 176 -4.74 4.86 -17.75
C LEU A 176 -6.10 5.52 -17.98
N ALA A 177 -6.99 4.93 -18.78
CA ALA A 177 -8.32 5.48 -19.03
C ALA A 177 -9.16 5.46 -17.73
N ARG A 178 -9.10 4.35 -16.99
CA ARG A 178 -9.73 4.21 -15.68
C ARG A 178 -9.13 5.19 -14.66
N VAL A 179 -7.81 5.19 -14.53
CA VAL A 179 -7.09 6.05 -13.57
C VAL A 179 -7.39 7.52 -13.82
N SER A 180 -7.31 7.98 -15.07
CA SER A 180 -7.57 9.39 -15.41
C SER A 180 -9.01 9.80 -15.09
N ARG A 181 -9.98 8.95 -15.39
CA ARG A 181 -11.39 9.19 -15.09
C ARG A 181 -11.65 9.29 -13.58
N LEU A 182 -11.10 8.36 -12.79
CA LEU A 182 -11.25 8.39 -11.33
C LEU A 182 -10.57 9.62 -10.71
N ILE A 183 -9.42 10.05 -11.22
CA ILE A 183 -8.77 11.28 -10.77
C ILE A 183 -9.66 12.48 -11.02
N VAL A 184 -10.23 12.61 -12.23
CA VAL A 184 -11.08 13.74 -12.58
C VAL A 184 -12.37 13.76 -11.76
N GLU A 185 -13.08 12.63 -11.68
CA GLU A 185 -14.41 12.56 -11.07
C GLU A 185 -14.36 12.39 -9.53
N ILE A 186 -13.20 12.11 -8.94
CA ILE A 186 -13.07 11.90 -7.50
C ILE A 186 -12.10 12.90 -6.87
N ASP A 187 -10.81 12.85 -7.21
CA ASP A 187 -9.79 13.68 -6.56
C ASP A 187 -9.95 15.16 -6.93
N ARG A 188 -10.03 15.45 -8.23
CA ARG A 188 -10.21 16.83 -8.72
C ARG A 188 -11.60 17.40 -8.42
N ALA A 189 -12.60 16.53 -8.29
CA ALA A 189 -13.95 16.90 -7.85
C ALA A 189 -14.04 17.13 -6.33
N GLY A 190 -12.98 16.83 -5.56
CA GLY A 190 -12.92 17.07 -4.11
C GLY A 190 -13.70 16.06 -3.26
N HIS A 191 -14.02 14.87 -3.79
CA HIS A 191 -14.73 13.84 -3.03
C HIS A 191 -13.79 13.08 -2.12
N ALA A 192 -12.66 12.57 -2.64
CA ALA A 192 -11.65 11.85 -1.89
C ALA A 192 -10.28 12.01 -2.57
N ARG A 193 -9.19 11.86 -1.81
CA ARG A 193 -7.84 11.87 -2.35
C ARG A 193 -7.53 10.51 -3.02
N TYR A 194 -7.04 10.54 -4.26
CA TYR A 194 -6.75 9.34 -5.05
C TYR A 194 -5.26 8.97 -5.00
N PHE A 195 -4.96 7.77 -4.52
CA PHE A 195 -3.61 7.19 -4.45
C PHE A 195 -3.51 5.98 -5.38
N THR A 196 -2.51 6.00 -6.24
CA THR A 196 -2.28 4.96 -7.24
C THR A 196 -1.25 3.93 -6.79
N THR A 197 -0.80 3.09 -7.72
CA THR A 197 0.27 2.09 -7.55
C THR A 197 1.53 2.48 -8.33
N MET A 198 2.62 1.70 -8.17
CA MET A 198 3.97 1.93 -8.70
C MET A 198 4.02 2.38 -10.16
N GLN A 199 3.46 1.57 -11.07
CA GLN A 199 3.56 1.80 -12.52
C GLN A 199 2.80 3.04 -13.00
N MET A 200 1.81 3.49 -12.24
CA MET A 200 0.95 4.62 -12.60
C MET A 200 1.31 5.91 -11.86
N LEU A 201 2.40 5.91 -11.06
CA LEU A 201 2.70 7.02 -10.15
C LEU A 201 2.87 8.34 -10.90
N LEU A 202 3.82 8.47 -11.82
CA LEU A 202 4.08 9.74 -12.50
C LEU A 202 2.87 10.20 -13.32
N ALA A 203 2.26 9.31 -14.12
CA ALA A 203 1.06 9.63 -14.90
C ALA A 203 -0.09 10.11 -14.00
N SER A 204 -0.29 9.47 -12.85
CA SER A 204 -1.29 9.88 -11.88
C SER A 204 -1.01 11.28 -11.31
N LEU A 205 0.25 11.58 -10.98
CA LEU A 205 0.65 12.90 -10.46
C LEU A 205 0.42 14.01 -11.50
N GLU A 206 0.79 13.77 -12.76
CA GLU A 206 0.58 14.73 -13.86
C GLU A 206 -0.91 15.01 -14.10
N LEU A 207 -1.78 13.99 -13.92
CA LEU A 207 -3.24 14.16 -14.00
C LEU A 207 -3.85 14.82 -12.76
N GLY A 208 -3.08 15.03 -11.69
CA GLY A 208 -3.50 15.65 -10.46
C GLY A 208 -3.97 14.66 -9.39
N GLY A 209 -3.54 13.41 -9.42
CA GLY A 209 -3.73 12.46 -8.32
C GLY A 209 -2.91 12.82 -7.07
N SER A 210 -3.33 12.35 -5.92
CA SER A 210 -2.81 12.75 -4.61
C SER A 210 -1.54 11.99 -4.16
N GLY A 211 -1.09 10.98 -4.92
CA GLY A 211 0.12 10.23 -4.59
C GLY A 211 0.01 8.74 -4.84
N ALA A 212 0.76 7.96 -4.09
CA ALA A 212 0.77 6.50 -4.24
C ALA A 212 0.76 5.76 -2.90
N THR A 213 0.27 4.50 -2.95
CA THR A 213 0.38 3.55 -1.85
C THR A 213 1.03 2.27 -2.35
N MET A 214 2.09 1.82 -1.67
CA MET A 214 2.83 0.63 -2.08
C MET A 214 3.69 0.06 -0.95
N PRO A 215 4.11 -1.23 -1.05
CA PRO A 215 5.08 -1.80 -0.12
C PRO A 215 6.51 -1.37 -0.46
N PRO A 216 7.45 -1.45 0.52
CA PRO A 216 8.88 -1.29 0.29
C PRO A 216 9.44 -2.53 -0.49
N PRO A 217 10.60 -2.41 -1.21
CA PRO A 217 11.39 -1.20 -1.37
C PRO A 217 10.92 -0.31 -2.53
N GLY A 218 9.79 -0.62 -3.20
CA GLY A 218 9.24 0.22 -4.26
C GLY A 218 8.97 1.66 -3.79
N SER A 219 8.66 1.83 -2.51
CA SER A 219 8.45 3.14 -1.90
C SER A 219 9.69 4.05 -1.91
N GLU A 220 10.92 3.52 -1.84
CA GLU A 220 12.13 4.34 -1.98
C GLU A 220 12.28 4.86 -3.42
N ILE A 221 12.00 4.04 -4.43
CA ILE A 221 11.95 4.49 -5.83
C ILE A 221 10.87 5.57 -6.01
N ALA A 222 9.68 5.33 -5.46
CA ALA A 222 8.56 6.26 -5.55
C ALA A 222 8.87 7.62 -4.90
N ARG A 223 9.61 7.65 -3.79
CA ARG A 223 10.08 8.88 -3.16
C ARG A 223 10.86 9.74 -4.14
N HIS A 224 11.81 9.16 -4.85
CA HIS A 224 12.62 9.89 -5.84
C HIS A 224 11.78 10.38 -7.02
N VAL A 225 10.78 9.61 -7.49
CA VAL A 225 9.84 10.07 -8.53
C VAL A 225 9.04 11.27 -8.04
N ILE A 226 8.50 11.22 -6.82
CA ILE A 226 7.71 12.31 -6.22
C ILE A 226 8.57 13.56 -6.03
N ASP A 227 9.80 13.43 -5.55
CA ASP A 227 10.70 14.56 -5.32
C ASP A 227 11.06 15.27 -6.63
N ALA A 228 11.38 14.50 -7.69
CA ALA A 228 11.65 15.06 -9.03
C ALA A 228 10.40 15.75 -9.60
N PHE A 229 9.21 15.16 -9.43
CA PHE A 229 7.96 15.78 -9.84
C PHE A 229 7.68 17.10 -9.11
N ILE A 230 7.87 17.14 -7.79
CA ILE A 230 7.71 18.37 -6.98
C ILE A 230 8.72 19.44 -7.43
N ALA A 231 9.95 19.04 -7.74
CA ALA A 231 11.00 19.93 -8.27
C ALA A 231 10.73 20.38 -9.72
N LYS A 232 9.65 19.87 -10.37
CA LYS A 232 9.30 20.09 -11.78
C LYS A 232 10.36 19.57 -12.78
N ASP A 233 11.21 18.67 -12.35
CA ASP A 233 12.15 17.94 -13.19
C ASP A 233 11.46 16.69 -13.76
N LEU A 234 10.64 16.91 -14.78
CA LEU A 234 9.82 15.85 -15.38
C LEU A 234 10.66 14.83 -16.15
N GLU A 235 11.78 15.23 -16.72
CA GLU A 235 12.73 14.34 -17.40
C GLU A 235 13.31 13.36 -16.39
N ARG A 236 13.79 13.85 -15.26
CA ARG A 236 14.29 13.00 -14.16
C ARG A 236 13.19 12.13 -13.56
N ALA A 237 12.00 12.68 -13.36
CA ALA A 237 10.86 11.92 -12.87
C ALA A 237 10.50 10.74 -13.80
N ALA A 238 10.55 10.96 -15.12
CA ALA A 238 10.31 9.91 -16.11
C ALA A 238 11.38 8.81 -16.09
N GLU A 239 12.67 9.19 -16.03
CA GLU A 239 13.77 8.22 -15.87
C GLU A 239 13.59 7.35 -14.62
N LEU A 240 13.24 7.96 -13.49
CA LEU A 240 13.00 7.25 -12.23
C LEU A 240 11.77 6.35 -12.31
N GLN A 241 10.69 6.81 -12.94
CA GLN A 241 9.48 6.03 -13.16
C GLN A 241 9.73 4.77 -13.99
N LEU A 242 10.66 4.80 -14.96
CA LEU A 242 11.02 3.63 -15.77
C LEU A 242 11.59 2.48 -14.94
N GLN A 243 12.10 2.72 -13.73
CA GLN A 243 12.54 1.66 -12.83
C GLN A 243 11.41 0.70 -12.45
N PHE A 244 10.15 1.16 -12.49
CA PHE A 244 8.97 0.31 -12.29
C PHE A 244 8.54 -0.49 -13.53
N ALA A 245 9.18 -0.32 -14.69
CA ALA A 245 8.79 -1.04 -15.90
C ALA A 245 8.97 -2.56 -15.74
N LEU A 246 10.05 -2.98 -15.08
CA LEU A 246 10.35 -4.38 -14.81
C LEU A 246 10.13 -4.80 -13.36
N PHE A 247 10.28 -3.89 -12.40
CA PHE A 247 10.12 -4.18 -10.98
C PHE A 247 8.73 -3.74 -10.48
N PRO A 248 8.00 -4.57 -9.77
CA PRO A 248 8.21 -6.01 -9.50
C PRO A 248 7.66 -6.92 -10.60
N SER A 249 7.12 -6.37 -11.69
CA SER A 249 6.26 -7.03 -12.69
C SER A 249 6.87 -8.31 -13.27
N LYS A 250 8.18 -8.33 -13.49
CA LYS A 250 8.89 -9.48 -14.07
C LYS A 250 8.78 -10.76 -13.24
N TRP A 251 8.58 -10.63 -11.93
CA TRP A 251 8.53 -11.77 -10.99
C TRP A 251 7.14 -11.95 -10.34
N MET A 252 6.12 -11.22 -10.82
CA MET A 252 4.78 -11.27 -10.22
C MET A 252 4.09 -12.64 -10.28
N HIS A 253 4.59 -13.57 -11.09
CA HIS A 253 4.16 -14.98 -11.06
C HIS A 253 4.46 -15.67 -9.71
N ARG A 254 5.40 -15.13 -8.91
CA ARG A 254 5.68 -15.54 -7.53
C ARG A 254 4.75 -14.89 -6.50
N GLY A 255 4.01 -13.85 -6.90
CA GLY A 255 3.22 -13.00 -6.01
C GLY A 255 3.99 -11.78 -5.51
N LEU A 256 3.26 -10.74 -5.08
CA LEU A 256 3.87 -9.46 -4.67
C LEU A 256 4.73 -9.62 -3.41
N ALA A 257 4.21 -10.25 -2.35
CA ALA A 257 4.93 -10.37 -1.08
C ALA A 257 6.27 -11.14 -1.22
N PRO A 258 6.35 -12.30 -1.90
CA PRO A 258 7.63 -12.97 -2.14
C PRO A 258 8.67 -12.10 -2.86
N VAL A 259 8.25 -11.36 -3.90
CA VAL A 259 9.16 -10.49 -4.66
C VAL A 259 9.67 -9.33 -3.80
N MET A 260 8.77 -8.68 -3.05
CA MET A 260 9.16 -7.55 -2.19
C MET A 260 10.04 -8.01 -1.02
N LYS A 261 9.76 -9.17 -0.41
CA LYS A 261 10.63 -9.74 0.64
C LYS A 261 12.03 -10.05 0.12
N ALA A 262 12.13 -10.69 -1.04
CA ALA A 262 13.42 -10.94 -1.67
C ALA A 262 14.18 -9.64 -1.95
N ALA A 263 13.49 -8.62 -2.48
CA ALA A 263 14.09 -7.30 -2.75
C ALA A 263 14.57 -6.61 -1.45
N MET A 264 13.77 -6.63 -0.39
CA MET A 264 14.14 -6.07 0.92
C MET A 264 15.36 -6.77 1.51
N ASN A 265 15.36 -8.11 1.51
CA ASN A 265 16.50 -8.88 2.00
C ASN A 265 17.78 -8.58 1.20
N LEU A 266 17.69 -8.43 -0.13
CA LEU A 266 18.81 -8.08 -1.00
C LEU A 266 19.42 -6.71 -0.70
N ILE A 267 18.62 -5.74 -0.27
CA ILE A 267 19.10 -4.40 0.11
C ILE A 267 19.48 -4.29 1.60
N GLY A 268 19.54 -5.41 2.32
CA GLY A 268 19.96 -5.48 3.71
C GLY A 268 18.89 -5.11 4.75
N ILE A 269 17.62 -5.02 4.34
CA ILE A 269 16.48 -4.78 5.24
C ILE A 269 15.73 -6.10 5.45
N PRO A 270 15.74 -6.69 6.66
CA PRO A 270 15.18 -8.01 6.87
C PRO A 270 13.66 -8.02 6.70
N ALA A 271 13.17 -8.93 5.86
CA ALA A 271 11.76 -9.12 5.60
C ALA A 271 11.29 -10.57 5.83
N GLY A 272 12.22 -11.46 6.20
CA GLY A 272 11.93 -12.87 6.36
C GLY A 272 11.58 -13.57 5.04
N GLU A 273 11.11 -14.81 5.17
CA GLU A 273 10.60 -15.59 4.04
C GLU A 273 9.08 -15.37 3.85
N PRO A 274 8.54 -15.66 2.65
CA PRO A 274 7.10 -15.69 2.44
C PRO A 274 6.42 -16.69 3.38
N PHE A 275 5.16 -16.40 3.72
CA PHE A 275 4.37 -17.33 4.54
C PHE A 275 4.00 -18.59 3.71
N PRO A 276 4.17 -19.82 4.23
CA PRO A 276 3.75 -21.04 3.55
C PRO A 276 2.26 -21.03 3.15
N PRO A 277 1.87 -21.65 2.03
CA PRO A 277 2.68 -22.50 1.15
C PRO A 277 3.46 -21.74 0.07
N TYR A 278 3.51 -20.42 0.12
CA TYR A 278 4.18 -19.61 -0.89
C TYR A 278 5.69 -19.65 -0.70
N GLY A 279 6.42 -19.93 -1.78
CA GLY A 279 7.88 -20.00 -1.78
C GLY A 279 8.52 -18.68 -2.17
N SER A 280 9.78 -18.52 -1.76
CA SER A 280 10.66 -17.44 -2.22
C SER A 280 11.01 -17.56 -3.70
N LEU A 281 11.69 -16.55 -4.23
CA LEU A 281 12.31 -16.60 -5.55
C LEU A 281 13.37 -17.70 -5.60
N THR A 282 13.57 -18.30 -6.78
CA THR A 282 14.70 -19.22 -6.99
C THR A 282 16.02 -18.47 -6.89
N ARG A 283 17.12 -19.19 -6.81
CA ARG A 283 18.46 -18.60 -6.78
C ARG A 283 18.74 -17.77 -8.03
N GLU A 284 18.33 -18.25 -9.19
CA GLU A 284 18.46 -17.56 -10.49
C GLU A 284 17.61 -16.27 -10.53
N GLU A 285 16.36 -16.38 -10.09
CA GLU A 285 15.45 -15.22 -10.01
C GLU A 285 15.98 -14.17 -9.03
N THR A 286 16.48 -14.59 -7.88
CA THR A 286 17.08 -13.71 -6.86
C THR A 286 18.33 -13.00 -7.42
N ALA A 287 19.19 -13.71 -8.15
CA ALA A 287 20.35 -13.12 -8.80
C ALA A 287 19.95 -12.09 -9.89
N ALA A 288 18.92 -12.43 -10.68
CA ALA A 288 18.38 -11.53 -11.71
C ALA A 288 17.72 -10.29 -11.08
N LEU A 289 16.99 -10.45 -9.98
CA LEU A 289 16.40 -9.34 -9.22
C LEU A 289 17.51 -8.44 -8.64
N ALA A 290 18.55 -9.02 -8.04
CA ALA A 290 19.69 -8.27 -7.52
C ALA A 290 20.40 -7.47 -8.61
N ALA A 291 20.60 -8.06 -9.79
CA ALA A 291 21.20 -7.37 -10.94
C ALA A 291 20.33 -6.17 -11.38
N LEU A 292 19.01 -6.35 -11.44
CA LEU A 292 18.10 -5.24 -11.77
C LEU A 292 18.13 -4.14 -10.70
N LEU A 293 18.03 -4.48 -9.41
CA LEU A 293 18.00 -3.48 -8.34
C LEU A 293 19.27 -2.63 -8.29
N ARG A 294 20.44 -3.18 -8.69
CA ARG A 294 21.68 -2.42 -8.83
C ARG A 294 21.66 -1.39 -9.96
N THR A 295 20.70 -1.44 -10.89
CA THR A 295 20.50 -0.41 -11.92
C THR A 295 19.49 0.66 -11.53
N THR A 296 18.94 0.58 -10.32
CA THR A 296 17.95 1.51 -9.79
C THR A 296 18.57 2.43 -8.72
N VAL A 297 17.78 3.34 -8.19
CA VAL A 297 18.19 4.17 -7.04
C VAL A 297 18.57 3.33 -5.81
N LEU A 298 18.19 2.07 -5.75
CA LEU A 298 18.53 1.16 -4.65
C LEU A 298 19.98 0.63 -4.72
N ALA A 299 20.75 0.95 -5.75
CA ALA A 299 22.14 0.50 -5.94
C ALA A 299 23.02 0.79 -4.71
N HIS A 300 22.89 1.99 -4.12
CA HIS A 300 23.65 2.41 -2.94
C HIS A 300 23.47 1.51 -1.71
N ARG A 301 22.35 0.76 -1.63
CA ARG A 301 22.06 -0.17 -0.54
C ARG A 301 23.01 -1.38 -0.57
N PHE A 302 23.34 -1.85 -1.77
CA PHE A 302 24.26 -2.99 -1.94
C PHE A 302 25.69 -2.66 -1.50
N GLU A 303 26.12 -1.42 -1.65
CA GLU A 303 27.44 -0.96 -1.21
C GLU A 303 27.56 -0.96 0.32
N ARG A 304 26.49 -0.52 1.01
CA ARG A 304 26.43 -0.51 2.48
C ARG A 304 26.42 -1.93 3.08
N THR A 305 25.74 -2.88 2.42
CA THR A 305 25.67 -4.27 2.86
C THR A 305 27.02 -5.01 2.66
N ALA A 306 27.82 -4.60 1.67
CA ALA A 306 29.15 -5.16 1.44
C ALA A 306 30.22 -4.61 2.40
N ALA A 307 29.97 -3.49 3.06
CA ALA A 307 30.88 -2.83 3.99
C ALA A 307 30.61 -3.14 5.48
N ALA A 308 29.51 -3.82 5.78
CA ALA A 308 29.09 -4.26 7.10
C ALA A 308 29.40 -5.74 7.35
#